data_bae3fdfddc253649d9cb7dd717c2e49d
#
_entry.id   bae3fdfddc253649d9cb7dd717c2e49d
#
_cell.length_a   1.000
_cell.length_b   1.000
_cell.length_c   1.000
_cell.angle_alpha   90.00
_cell.angle_beta   90.00
_cell.angle_gamma   90.00
#
_symmetry.space_group_name_H-M   'P 1'
#
loop_
_entity.id
_entity.type
_entity.pdbx_description
1 polymer ?
#
loop_
_entity_poly.entity_id
_entity_poly.type
_entity_poly.pdbx_seq_one_letter_code
_entity_poly.pdbx_strand_id
1 'polypeptide(L)'
;MDTNAQTTKSISLEKYGIVNVSEIIYNPSYDYLYNEELNPTLEGFERGQLSELGAVNVMTGEFTGRSPKDKYIVKDSVTENTIWWNSDKAANDNKPISQDTWNALKETTVKQLSNKKLYVVDAFCGANENTRLKVRFIMEVAWQAHFVKNMFIRPTEAELENFGEPDFVVMNGSKTSFKDYAAHGLNSEVYIAFNLTEKIQLIGGTWYGGEMKKGLFAMMNYYLPLQGIASMHCSANKGKDGDVAVFFGLSGTGKTTLSTDPKRELIGDDEHGWDNDGVFNFEGGCYAKTIDLSKENEPDIFGAIKRDALLENVTIDANGKIDFKDGSVTQNTRVSYPIYHIENIVRPVSKAGHATKVIFLTADAFGVMPPVSKLTPEQTKYYFLSGFTAKLAGTERGVTQPEPTFSACFGKAFLTLHPTKYGEELVKKMEQHNATAYMVNTGWNGTGKRISIKDTRAIIDAILDGSIENAETKTVPVFNFVVPTALPNVDTNILDPRNTYPDAAEWQTKAEDLASRFIKNFVQYTDNEEGKSLVAAGPQL
;
A
#
# COMPACT_ATOMS: atom_id res chain seq x y z
N MET A 1 0.51 -41.82 -1.41
CA MET A 1 0.99 -41.51 -2.76
C MET A 1 -0.14 -40.80 -3.49
N ASP A 2 -0.35 -39.52 -3.19
CA ASP A 2 -1.31 -38.69 -3.91
C ASP A 2 -0.50 -37.80 -4.85
N THR A 3 -0.50 -38.23 -6.11
CA THR A 3 -0.03 -37.41 -7.23
C THR A 3 -1.05 -36.30 -7.43
N ASN A 4 -0.79 -35.13 -6.85
CA ASN A 4 -1.50 -33.90 -7.21
C ASN A 4 -1.33 -33.67 -8.71
N ALA A 5 -2.36 -34.00 -9.47
CA ALA A 5 -2.44 -33.71 -10.89
C ALA A 5 -2.40 -32.16 -11.03
N GLN A 6 -1.24 -31.65 -11.43
CA GLN A 6 -1.16 -30.30 -11.99
C GLN A 6 -2.08 -30.25 -13.18
N THR A 7 -3.05 -29.36 -13.16
CA THR A 7 -3.92 -29.10 -14.29
C THR A 7 -3.03 -28.60 -15.43
N THR A 8 -2.71 -29.46 -16.38
CA THR A 8 -1.94 -29.11 -17.60
C THR A 8 -2.87 -28.34 -18.55
N LYS A 9 -3.16 -27.10 -18.20
CA LYS A 9 -3.75 -26.15 -19.15
C LYS A 9 -2.64 -25.74 -20.11
N SER A 10 -2.78 -26.04 -21.38
CA SER A 10 -1.86 -25.58 -22.42
C SER A 10 -1.98 -24.04 -22.55
N ILE A 11 -1.10 -23.32 -21.87
CA ILE A 11 -1.00 -21.86 -21.99
C ILE A 11 0.07 -21.54 -23.01
N SER A 12 -0.29 -20.81 -24.07
CA SER A 12 0.68 -20.25 -25.00
C SER A 12 1.13 -18.86 -24.53
N LEU A 13 2.44 -18.64 -24.45
CA LEU A 13 3.05 -17.36 -24.17
C LEU A 13 3.55 -16.63 -25.42
N GLU A 14 3.41 -17.25 -26.58
CA GLU A 14 3.86 -16.70 -27.88
C GLU A 14 3.22 -15.34 -28.21
N LYS A 15 1.97 -15.15 -27.82
CA LYS A 15 1.28 -13.86 -28.01
C LYS A 15 1.93 -12.68 -27.26
N TYR A 16 2.74 -12.97 -26.25
CA TYR A 16 3.56 -11.98 -25.53
C TYR A 16 4.98 -11.88 -26.08
N GLY A 17 5.30 -12.69 -27.13
CA GLY A 17 6.62 -12.77 -27.73
C GLY A 17 7.56 -13.78 -27.07
N ILE A 18 7.14 -14.45 -25.99
CA ILE A 18 7.95 -15.43 -25.27
C ILE A 18 7.89 -16.77 -26.02
N VAL A 19 9.05 -17.29 -26.45
CA VAL A 19 9.15 -18.46 -27.31
C VAL A 19 10.01 -19.57 -26.70
N ASN A 20 9.87 -20.79 -27.20
CA ASN A 20 10.67 -21.96 -26.84
C ASN A 20 10.73 -22.21 -25.33
N VAL A 21 9.62 -22.02 -24.63
CA VAL A 21 9.53 -22.31 -23.20
C VAL A 21 9.63 -23.82 -23.00
N SER A 22 10.62 -24.25 -22.22
CA SER A 22 10.89 -25.69 -22.01
C SER A 22 9.83 -26.34 -21.12
N GLU A 23 9.28 -25.59 -20.16
CA GLU A 23 8.22 -26.05 -19.26
C GLU A 23 7.47 -24.86 -18.69
N ILE A 24 6.15 -24.97 -18.57
CA ILE A 24 5.29 -23.99 -17.88
C ILE A 24 4.71 -24.65 -16.63
N ILE A 25 5.09 -24.11 -15.46
CA ILE A 25 4.50 -24.47 -14.18
C ILE A 25 3.35 -23.49 -13.90
N TYR A 26 2.12 -23.99 -14.13
CA TYR A 26 0.91 -23.17 -14.04
C TYR A 26 0.25 -23.29 -12.68
N ASN A 27 0.03 -22.15 -12.02
CA ASN A 27 -0.61 -22.02 -10.70
C ASN A 27 -0.14 -23.09 -9.69
N PRO A 28 1.18 -23.20 -9.43
CA PRO A 28 1.74 -24.24 -8.59
C PRO A 28 1.15 -24.22 -7.17
N SER A 29 1.04 -25.40 -6.56
CA SER A 29 0.65 -25.52 -5.16
C SER A 29 1.73 -24.96 -4.23
N TYR A 30 1.37 -24.64 -2.98
CA TYR A 30 2.34 -24.24 -1.97
C TYR A 30 3.39 -25.32 -1.71
N ASP A 31 3.00 -26.61 -1.72
CA ASP A 31 3.94 -27.73 -1.57
C ASP A 31 4.95 -27.81 -2.71
N TYR A 32 4.50 -27.58 -3.94
CA TYR A 32 5.40 -27.54 -5.09
C TYR A 32 6.42 -26.39 -4.94
N LEU A 33 5.93 -25.17 -4.67
CA LEU A 33 6.79 -23.98 -4.50
C LEU A 33 7.79 -24.15 -3.35
N TYR A 34 7.34 -24.65 -2.22
CA TYR A 34 8.20 -24.93 -1.06
C TYR A 34 9.37 -25.85 -1.41
N ASN A 35 9.10 -26.95 -2.15
CA ASN A 35 10.14 -27.88 -2.57
C ASN A 35 11.09 -27.27 -3.60
N GLU A 36 10.57 -26.47 -4.54
CA GLU A 36 11.39 -25.78 -5.55
C GLU A 36 12.31 -24.73 -4.90
N GLU A 37 11.80 -23.91 -3.99
CA GLU A 37 12.55 -22.84 -3.32
C GLU A 37 13.68 -23.36 -2.45
N LEU A 38 13.52 -24.53 -1.85
CA LEU A 38 14.50 -25.19 -0.98
C LEU A 38 15.38 -26.19 -1.73
N ASN A 39 15.23 -26.31 -3.06
CA ASN A 39 16.03 -27.21 -3.86
C ASN A 39 17.53 -26.87 -3.72
N PRO A 40 18.36 -27.83 -3.24
CA PRO A 40 19.77 -27.56 -2.97
C PRO A 40 20.61 -27.26 -4.23
N THR A 41 20.08 -27.53 -5.42
CA THR A 41 20.75 -27.22 -6.69
C THR A 41 20.58 -25.78 -7.13
N LEU A 42 19.67 -25.02 -6.49
CA LEU A 42 19.52 -23.60 -6.76
C LEU A 42 20.68 -22.80 -6.16
N GLU A 43 21.10 -21.76 -6.85
CA GLU A 43 22.18 -20.87 -6.45
C GLU A 43 21.72 -19.42 -6.32
N GLY A 44 22.48 -18.62 -5.59
CA GLY A 44 22.25 -17.18 -5.44
C GLY A 44 20.87 -16.85 -4.85
N PHE A 45 20.22 -15.85 -5.41
CA PHE A 45 18.94 -15.32 -4.91
C PHE A 45 17.72 -16.18 -5.29
N GLU A 46 17.90 -17.24 -6.06
CA GLU A 46 16.79 -18.20 -6.30
C GLU A 46 16.57 -19.12 -5.12
N ARG A 47 17.63 -19.41 -4.36
CA ARG A 47 17.60 -20.37 -3.28
C ARG A 47 17.05 -19.76 -2.00
N GLY A 48 15.97 -20.37 -1.50
CA GLY A 48 15.42 -20.07 -0.18
C GLY A 48 16.14 -20.82 0.94
N GLN A 49 15.95 -20.32 2.14
CA GLN A 49 16.42 -20.96 3.38
C GLN A 49 15.23 -21.15 4.31
N LEU A 50 15.10 -22.36 4.87
CA LEU A 50 14.00 -22.68 5.79
C LEU A 50 14.26 -22.04 7.16
N SER A 51 13.28 -21.31 7.68
CA SER A 51 13.32 -20.76 9.03
C SER A 51 12.80 -21.74 10.09
N GLU A 52 13.15 -21.51 11.35
CA GLU A 52 12.64 -22.26 12.50
C GLU A 52 11.12 -22.22 12.66
N LEU A 53 10.46 -21.20 12.09
CA LEU A 53 9.00 -21.04 12.12
C LEU A 53 8.30 -21.72 10.92
N GLY A 54 9.05 -22.35 10.02
CA GLY A 54 8.52 -23.08 8.86
C GLY A 54 8.32 -22.23 7.61
N ALA A 55 8.50 -20.91 7.68
CA ALA A 55 8.51 -20.03 6.52
C ALA A 55 9.84 -20.11 5.77
N VAL A 56 9.81 -20.01 4.45
CA VAL A 56 11.01 -19.86 3.61
C VAL A 56 11.45 -18.40 3.64
N ASN A 57 12.76 -18.18 3.79
CA ASN A 57 13.38 -16.86 3.67
C ASN A 57 14.18 -16.77 2.38
N VAL A 58 14.03 -15.67 1.66
CA VAL A 58 14.74 -15.38 0.41
C VAL A 58 15.43 -14.04 0.47
N MET A 59 16.46 -13.87 -0.36
CA MET A 59 17.17 -12.60 -0.52
C MET A 59 16.79 -11.99 -1.86
N THR A 60 16.55 -10.67 -1.87
CA THR A 60 16.16 -9.94 -3.09
C THR A 60 17.34 -9.22 -3.76
N GLY A 61 18.56 -9.50 -3.34
CA GLY A 61 19.78 -8.95 -3.92
C GLY A 61 20.04 -7.50 -3.50
N GLU A 62 20.56 -6.72 -4.44
CA GLU A 62 20.94 -5.33 -4.21
C GLU A 62 19.73 -4.46 -3.81
N PHE A 63 18.57 -4.73 -4.40
CA PHE A 63 17.36 -3.94 -4.16
C PHE A 63 16.45 -4.65 -3.15
N THR A 64 16.43 -4.11 -1.95
CA THR A 64 15.59 -4.61 -0.83
C THR A 64 14.33 -3.78 -0.63
N GLY A 65 13.99 -2.93 -1.59
CA GLY A 65 12.82 -2.07 -1.63
C GLY A 65 12.48 -1.68 -3.06
N ARG A 66 11.37 -0.95 -3.22
CA ARG A 66 10.93 -0.45 -4.53
C ARG A 66 11.90 0.59 -5.09
N SER A 67 11.88 0.71 -6.42
CA SER A 67 12.66 1.67 -7.19
C SER A 67 11.75 2.71 -7.86
N PRO A 68 11.20 3.69 -7.13
CA PRO A 68 10.25 4.66 -7.70
C PRO A 68 10.89 5.55 -8.77
N LYS A 69 12.21 5.75 -8.72
CA LYS A 69 12.95 6.49 -9.76
C LYS A 69 13.01 5.77 -11.10
N ASP A 70 12.76 4.47 -11.12
CA ASP A 70 12.81 3.60 -12.30
C ASP A 70 11.41 3.15 -12.77
N LYS A 71 10.36 3.84 -12.30
CA LYS A 71 8.98 3.65 -12.75
C LYS A 71 8.68 4.51 -13.97
N TYR A 72 8.12 3.87 -15.00
CA TYR A 72 7.82 4.49 -16.30
C TYR A 72 6.44 4.06 -16.81
N ILE A 73 5.76 4.98 -17.52
CA ILE A 73 4.48 4.69 -18.17
C ILE A 73 4.59 5.16 -19.63
N VAL A 74 4.14 4.35 -20.57
CA VAL A 74 4.08 4.73 -21.98
C VAL A 74 3.12 5.91 -22.14
N LYS A 75 3.61 6.97 -22.77
CA LYS A 75 2.78 8.12 -23.10
C LYS A 75 2.27 7.97 -24.55
N ASP A 76 0.99 7.68 -24.65
CA ASP A 76 0.28 7.49 -25.91
C ASP A 76 -1.10 8.17 -25.89
N SER A 77 -1.92 7.94 -26.90
CA SER A 77 -3.26 8.55 -26.99
C SER A 77 -4.22 8.14 -25.84
N VAL A 78 -3.97 7.02 -25.17
CA VAL A 78 -4.77 6.56 -24.01
C VAL A 78 -4.36 7.31 -22.75
N THR A 79 -3.07 7.53 -22.55
CA THR A 79 -2.49 7.99 -21.28
C THR A 79 -2.18 9.47 -21.23
N GLU A 80 -1.96 10.13 -22.39
CA GLU A 80 -1.45 11.50 -22.45
C GLU A 80 -2.31 12.53 -21.69
N ASN A 81 -3.64 12.33 -21.67
CA ASN A 81 -4.60 13.24 -21.05
C ASN A 81 -5.22 12.69 -19.74
N THR A 82 -4.85 11.49 -19.33
CA THR A 82 -5.42 10.85 -18.14
C THR A 82 -4.42 10.72 -16.98
N ILE A 83 -3.16 10.48 -17.30
CA ILE A 83 -2.11 10.30 -16.29
C ILE A 83 -1.69 11.65 -15.68
N TRP A 84 -1.54 11.67 -14.39
CA TRP A 84 -0.89 12.77 -13.67
C TRP A 84 0.63 12.68 -13.86
N TRP A 85 1.10 13.29 -14.93
CA TRP A 85 2.50 13.21 -15.34
C TRP A 85 3.45 13.97 -14.41
N ASN A 86 4.63 13.41 -14.20
CA ASN A 86 5.72 14.10 -13.53
C ASN A 86 6.09 15.39 -14.29
N SER A 87 6.20 16.49 -13.54
CA SER A 87 6.58 17.81 -14.07
C SER A 87 7.23 18.67 -12.99
N ASP A 88 7.84 19.77 -13.38
CA ASP A 88 8.43 20.73 -12.43
C ASP A 88 7.41 21.31 -11.44
N LYS A 89 6.12 21.35 -11.82
CA LYS A 89 5.03 21.84 -10.97
C LYS A 89 4.42 20.76 -10.08
N ALA A 90 4.55 19.50 -10.48
CA ALA A 90 3.94 18.36 -9.81
C ALA A 90 4.90 17.15 -9.84
N ALA A 91 5.95 17.21 -9.01
CA ALA A 91 6.90 16.13 -8.91
C ALA A 91 6.23 14.84 -8.40
N ASN A 92 6.27 13.78 -9.20
CA ASN A 92 5.72 12.45 -8.88
C ASN A 92 6.50 11.36 -9.65
N ASP A 93 6.08 10.11 -9.49
CA ASP A 93 6.80 8.95 -10.07
C ASP A 93 6.24 8.50 -11.43
N ASN A 94 5.30 9.22 -12.04
CA ASN A 94 4.73 8.87 -13.35
C ASN A 94 5.57 9.49 -14.47
N LYS A 95 6.68 8.87 -14.80
CA LYS A 95 7.60 9.32 -15.84
C LYS A 95 7.18 8.78 -17.20
N PRO A 96 7.05 9.64 -18.22
CA PRO A 96 6.69 9.18 -19.55
C PRO A 96 7.85 8.47 -20.25
N ILE A 97 7.55 7.43 -21.02
CA ILE A 97 8.44 6.83 -22.03
C ILE A 97 7.72 6.73 -23.37
N SER A 98 8.52 6.68 -24.44
CA SER A 98 8.00 6.46 -25.79
C SER A 98 7.67 4.99 -26.03
N GLN A 99 6.88 4.71 -27.09
CA GLN A 99 6.63 3.36 -27.54
C GLN A 99 7.92 2.65 -27.98
N ASP A 100 8.89 3.37 -28.56
CA ASP A 100 10.18 2.78 -28.96
C ASP A 100 10.99 2.31 -27.74
N THR A 101 11.03 3.12 -26.68
CA THR A 101 11.66 2.72 -25.41
C THR A 101 10.94 1.52 -24.79
N TRP A 102 9.61 1.53 -24.80
CA TRP A 102 8.83 0.36 -24.35
C TRP A 102 9.17 -0.90 -25.13
N ASN A 103 9.25 -0.81 -26.47
CA ASN A 103 9.57 -1.96 -27.31
C ASN A 103 10.96 -2.54 -26.98
N ALA A 104 11.96 -1.68 -26.72
CA ALA A 104 13.30 -2.12 -26.31
C ALA A 104 13.31 -2.83 -24.93
N LEU A 105 12.56 -2.30 -23.95
CA LEU A 105 12.39 -2.94 -22.64
C LEU A 105 11.67 -4.28 -22.76
N LYS A 106 10.62 -4.33 -23.59
CA LYS A 106 9.84 -5.55 -23.85
C LYS A 106 10.70 -6.63 -24.51
N GLU A 107 11.47 -6.27 -25.53
CA GLU A 107 12.42 -7.20 -26.17
C GLU A 107 13.42 -7.77 -25.17
N THR A 108 14.01 -6.94 -24.31
CA THR A 108 14.92 -7.35 -23.25
C THR A 108 14.25 -8.35 -22.29
N THR A 109 13.04 -8.06 -21.85
CA THR A 109 12.27 -8.91 -20.93
C THR A 109 11.89 -10.25 -21.59
N VAL A 110 11.39 -10.20 -22.82
CA VAL A 110 11.01 -11.38 -23.61
C VAL A 110 12.21 -12.28 -23.87
N LYS A 111 13.36 -11.73 -24.23
CA LYS A 111 14.60 -12.48 -24.41
C LYS A 111 15.01 -13.20 -23.13
N GLN A 112 14.88 -12.53 -21.96
CA GLN A 112 15.16 -13.13 -20.67
C GLN A 112 14.24 -14.30 -20.36
N LEU A 113 12.94 -14.18 -20.65
CA LEU A 113 11.92 -15.18 -20.32
C LEU A 113 11.80 -16.31 -21.35
N SER A 114 12.41 -16.19 -22.54
CA SER A 114 12.39 -17.24 -23.58
C SER A 114 13.42 -18.34 -23.30
N ASN A 115 13.22 -19.52 -23.91
CA ASN A 115 14.13 -20.68 -23.89
C ASN A 115 14.40 -21.27 -22.49
N LYS A 116 13.44 -21.24 -21.59
CA LYS A 116 13.59 -21.77 -20.22
C LYS A 116 12.27 -22.23 -19.60
N LYS A 117 12.35 -22.80 -18.40
CA LYS A 117 11.21 -23.11 -17.54
C LYS A 117 10.66 -21.80 -16.96
N LEU A 118 9.34 -21.64 -16.94
CA LEU A 118 8.65 -20.47 -16.38
C LEU A 118 7.55 -20.89 -15.41
N TYR A 119 7.31 -20.01 -14.45
CA TYR A 119 6.13 -20.04 -13.58
C TYR A 119 5.11 -19.04 -14.12
N VAL A 120 3.88 -19.50 -14.27
CA VAL A 120 2.74 -18.68 -14.69
C VAL A 120 1.67 -18.77 -13.61
N VAL A 121 1.33 -17.64 -13.02
CA VAL A 121 0.30 -17.56 -11.98
C VAL A 121 -0.82 -16.67 -12.48
N ASP A 122 -2.02 -17.21 -12.60
CA ASP A 122 -3.26 -16.47 -12.82
C ASP A 122 -3.91 -16.21 -11.47
N ALA A 123 -4.25 -14.96 -11.19
CA ALA A 123 -4.82 -14.53 -9.94
C ALA A 123 -5.77 -13.35 -10.15
N PHE A 124 -6.50 -12.98 -9.10
CA PHE A 124 -7.35 -11.79 -9.12
C PHE A 124 -6.75 -10.68 -8.26
N CYS A 125 -6.90 -9.45 -8.74
CA CYS A 125 -6.67 -8.23 -7.96
C CYS A 125 -8.03 -7.56 -7.71
N GLY A 126 -8.48 -7.57 -6.45
CA GLY A 126 -9.81 -7.12 -6.03
C GLY A 126 -10.74 -8.27 -5.62
N ALA A 127 -11.31 -8.19 -4.41
CA ALA A 127 -12.19 -9.23 -3.88
C ALA A 127 -13.62 -9.16 -4.42
N ASN A 128 -14.05 -8.01 -4.99
CA ASN A 128 -15.36 -7.92 -5.63
C ASN A 128 -15.30 -8.49 -7.04
N GLU A 129 -16.07 -9.52 -7.29
CA GLU A 129 -16.11 -10.26 -8.56
C GLU A 129 -16.54 -9.37 -9.75
N ASN A 130 -17.32 -8.31 -9.50
CA ASN A 130 -17.81 -7.41 -10.54
C ASN A 130 -16.75 -6.38 -11.00
N THR A 131 -15.71 -6.14 -10.21
CA THR A 131 -14.75 -5.06 -10.42
C THR A 131 -13.28 -5.50 -10.37
N ARG A 132 -13.04 -6.79 -10.10
CA ARG A 132 -11.69 -7.37 -10.02
C ARG A 132 -11.00 -7.42 -11.39
N LEU A 133 -9.67 -7.31 -11.39
CA LEU A 133 -8.84 -7.61 -12.54
C LEU A 133 -8.39 -9.07 -12.53
N LYS A 134 -8.46 -9.73 -13.68
CA LYS A 134 -7.78 -11.00 -13.93
C LYS A 134 -6.35 -10.70 -14.35
N VAL A 135 -5.39 -11.16 -13.57
CA VAL A 135 -3.96 -10.86 -13.78
C VAL A 135 -3.17 -12.13 -14.01
N ARG A 136 -2.34 -12.12 -15.05
CA ARG A 136 -1.37 -13.18 -15.33
C ARG A 136 0.03 -12.69 -15.00
N PHE A 137 0.71 -13.41 -14.14
CA PHE A 137 2.10 -13.19 -13.79
C PHE A 137 2.97 -14.23 -14.48
N ILE A 138 4.05 -13.78 -15.14
CA ILE A 138 5.01 -14.63 -15.86
C ILE A 138 6.38 -14.34 -15.28
N MET A 139 7.06 -15.35 -14.75
CA MET A 139 8.35 -15.21 -14.09
C MET A 139 9.16 -16.50 -14.15
N GLU A 140 10.47 -16.41 -13.92
CA GLU A 140 11.37 -17.55 -13.93
C GLU A 140 11.85 -18.02 -12.54
N VAL A 141 11.42 -17.33 -11.46
CA VAL A 141 11.86 -17.60 -10.09
C VAL A 141 10.69 -18.14 -9.25
N ALA A 142 10.90 -19.30 -8.63
CA ALA A 142 9.85 -19.99 -7.86
C ALA A 142 9.29 -19.15 -6.72
N TRP A 143 10.15 -18.53 -5.91
CA TRP A 143 9.70 -17.74 -4.77
C TRP A 143 8.97 -16.45 -5.17
N GLN A 144 9.20 -15.92 -6.39
CA GLN A 144 8.39 -14.82 -6.92
C GLN A 144 6.97 -15.27 -7.23
N ALA A 145 6.79 -16.49 -7.71
CA ALA A 145 5.47 -17.11 -7.86
C ALA A 145 4.79 -17.35 -6.50
N HIS A 146 5.57 -17.74 -5.47
CA HIS A 146 5.07 -17.85 -4.10
C HIS A 146 4.62 -16.49 -3.55
N PHE A 147 5.42 -15.44 -3.72
CA PHE A 147 5.05 -14.07 -3.35
C PHE A 147 3.71 -13.65 -3.97
N VAL A 148 3.56 -13.84 -5.29
CA VAL A 148 2.32 -13.54 -6.01
C VAL A 148 1.15 -14.36 -5.46
N LYS A 149 1.35 -15.64 -5.21
CA LYS A 149 0.34 -16.55 -4.65
C LYS A 149 -0.11 -16.10 -3.24
N ASN A 150 0.79 -15.55 -2.42
CA ASN A 150 0.45 -14.97 -1.14
C ASN A 150 -0.34 -13.67 -1.28
N MET A 151 0.12 -12.78 -2.18
CA MET A 151 -0.36 -11.40 -2.21
C MET A 151 -1.64 -11.19 -3.01
N PHE A 152 -1.91 -12.01 -4.05
CA PHE A 152 -3.10 -11.84 -4.87
C PHE A 152 -4.16 -12.88 -4.54
N ILE A 153 -5.40 -12.60 -4.90
CA ILE A 153 -6.53 -13.48 -4.61
C ILE A 153 -6.40 -14.73 -5.47
N ARG A 154 -6.33 -15.86 -4.82
CA ARG A 154 -6.19 -17.17 -5.44
C ARG A 154 -7.53 -17.60 -6.03
N PRO A 155 -7.60 -17.85 -7.34
CA PRO A 155 -8.79 -18.43 -7.95
C PRO A 155 -9.04 -19.85 -7.42
N THR A 156 -10.29 -20.24 -7.37
CA THR A 156 -10.69 -21.64 -7.21
C THR A 156 -10.37 -22.44 -8.46
N GLU A 157 -10.39 -23.78 -8.39
CA GLU A 157 -10.16 -24.64 -9.57
C GLU A 157 -11.15 -24.33 -10.71
N ALA A 158 -12.43 -24.17 -10.38
CA ALA A 158 -13.45 -23.81 -11.36
C ALA A 158 -13.23 -22.44 -12.00
N GLU A 159 -12.73 -21.46 -11.25
CA GLU A 159 -12.36 -20.15 -11.77
C GLU A 159 -11.11 -20.23 -12.67
N LEU A 160 -10.14 -21.08 -12.34
CA LEU A 160 -8.97 -21.31 -13.19
C LEU A 160 -9.34 -22.00 -14.51
N GLU A 161 -10.26 -22.98 -14.49
CA GLU A 161 -10.77 -23.61 -15.71
C GLU A 161 -11.40 -22.57 -16.65
N ASN A 162 -12.12 -21.61 -16.09
CA ASN A 162 -12.83 -20.56 -16.82
C ASN A 162 -12.11 -19.20 -16.83
N PHE A 163 -10.84 -19.14 -16.48
CA PHE A 163 -10.10 -17.87 -16.33
C PHE A 163 -10.08 -17.06 -17.63
N GLY A 164 -9.91 -17.72 -18.76
CA GLY A 164 -9.87 -17.06 -20.07
C GLY A 164 -8.65 -16.17 -20.25
N GLU A 165 -8.84 -15.06 -20.96
CA GLU A 165 -7.79 -14.05 -21.16
C GLU A 165 -7.66 -13.17 -19.91
N PRO A 166 -6.43 -12.85 -19.49
CA PRO A 166 -6.21 -11.89 -18.41
C PRO A 166 -6.55 -10.47 -18.86
N ASP A 167 -7.00 -9.65 -17.92
CA ASP A 167 -7.19 -8.21 -18.13
C ASP A 167 -5.87 -7.44 -18.09
N PHE A 168 -4.87 -7.99 -17.40
CA PHE A 168 -3.54 -7.40 -17.26
C PHE A 168 -2.46 -8.49 -17.11
N VAL A 169 -1.26 -8.22 -17.62
CA VAL A 169 -0.13 -9.16 -17.58
C VAL A 169 1.08 -8.52 -16.91
N VAL A 170 1.73 -9.25 -16.03
CA VAL A 170 3.02 -8.87 -15.43
C VAL A 170 4.10 -9.81 -15.93
N MET A 171 5.11 -9.28 -16.61
CA MET A 171 6.27 -10.02 -17.09
C MET A 171 7.48 -9.62 -16.24
N ASN A 172 7.95 -10.53 -15.39
CA ASN A 172 9.05 -10.28 -14.46
C ASN A 172 10.34 -10.93 -14.94
N GLY A 173 11.21 -10.11 -15.54
CA GLY A 173 12.56 -10.48 -15.97
C GLY A 173 13.62 -10.06 -14.96
N SER A 174 13.45 -10.35 -13.67
CA SER A 174 14.32 -9.88 -12.57
C SER A 174 15.80 -10.16 -12.76
N LYS A 175 16.16 -11.20 -13.51
CA LYS A 175 17.56 -11.60 -13.79
C LYS A 175 18.23 -10.79 -14.90
N THR A 176 17.48 -9.97 -15.65
CA THR A 176 18.03 -9.09 -16.68
C THR A 176 17.91 -7.63 -16.29
N SER A 177 18.73 -6.79 -16.90
CA SER A 177 18.65 -5.34 -16.77
C SER A 177 18.81 -4.69 -18.14
N PHE A 178 18.40 -3.43 -18.29
CA PHE A 178 18.46 -2.72 -19.56
C PHE A 178 19.73 -1.87 -19.66
N LYS A 179 20.74 -2.38 -20.35
CA LYS A 179 22.08 -1.75 -20.42
C LYS A 179 22.08 -0.41 -21.16
N ASP A 180 21.21 -0.26 -22.15
CA ASP A 180 21.15 0.95 -22.99
C ASP A 180 20.29 2.07 -22.37
N TYR A 181 20.04 2.02 -21.07
CA TYR A 181 19.15 2.90 -20.34
C TYR A 181 19.44 4.40 -20.59
N ALA A 182 20.71 4.78 -20.62
CA ALA A 182 21.13 6.17 -20.82
C ALA A 182 20.75 6.71 -22.21
N ALA A 183 20.84 5.88 -23.25
CA ALA A 183 20.46 6.24 -24.62
C ALA A 183 18.94 6.46 -24.75
N HIS A 184 18.16 5.85 -23.87
CA HIS A 184 16.71 6.00 -23.80
C HIS A 184 16.22 7.04 -22.76
N GLY A 185 17.16 7.74 -22.10
CA GLY A 185 16.83 8.75 -21.07
C GLY A 185 16.27 8.17 -19.78
N LEU A 186 16.52 6.89 -19.50
CA LEU A 186 16.08 6.24 -18.26
C LEU A 186 17.07 6.52 -17.13
N ASN A 187 16.62 6.36 -15.89
CA ASN A 187 17.38 6.68 -14.69
C ASN A 187 18.51 5.67 -14.41
N SER A 188 18.26 4.39 -14.65
CA SER A 188 19.20 3.30 -14.42
C SER A 188 18.87 2.09 -15.29
N GLU A 189 19.65 1.00 -15.13
CA GLU A 189 19.39 -0.28 -15.80
C GLU A 189 18.11 -0.98 -15.31
N VAL A 190 17.59 -0.58 -14.15
CA VAL A 190 16.35 -1.11 -13.55
C VAL A 190 15.16 -0.47 -14.26
N TYR A 191 14.12 -1.24 -14.49
CA TYR A 191 12.88 -0.72 -15.03
C TYR A 191 11.64 -1.39 -14.46
N ILE A 192 10.67 -0.56 -14.12
CA ILE A 192 9.30 -0.95 -13.77
C ILE A 192 8.41 -0.15 -14.73
N ALA A 193 8.11 -0.73 -15.87
CA ALA A 193 7.46 -0.05 -16.98
C ALA A 193 6.04 -0.57 -17.21
N PHE A 194 5.13 0.34 -17.58
CA PHE A 194 3.73 0.04 -17.83
C PHE A 194 3.31 0.52 -19.22
N ASN A 195 2.60 -0.32 -19.95
CA ASN A 195 1.88 0.05 -21.15
C ASN A 195 0.39 -0.23 -20.93
N LEU A 196 -0.42 0.82 -20.81
CA LEU A 196 -1.85 0.68 -20.51
C LEU A 196 -2.67 0.30 -21.74
N THR A 197 -2.17 0.57 -22.95
CA THR A 197 -2.78 0.11 -24.19
C THR A 197 -2.58 -1.39 -24.40
N GLU A 198 -1.35 -1.88 -24.17
CA GLU A 198 -1.05 -3.31 -24.22
C GLU A 198 -1.50 -4.07 -22.96
N LYS A 199 -1.77 -3.35 -21.85
CA LYS A 199 -2.14 -3.90 -20.53
C LYS A 199 -1.05 -4.82 -19.96
N ILE A 200 0.20 -4.35 -20.02
CA ILE A 200 1.37 -5.10 -19.57
C ILE A 200 2.22 -4.25 -18.64
N GLN A 201 2.72 -4.86 -17.58
CA GLN A 201 3.84 -4.39 -16.76
C GLN A 201 5.09 -5.21 -17.06
N LEU A 202 6.23 -4.53 -17.24
CA LEU A 202 7.55 -5.13 -17.35
C LEU A 202 8.37 -4.78 -16.10
N ILE A 203 9.07 -5.77 -15.56
CA ILE A 203 10.03 -5.60 -14.47
C ILE A 203 11.37 -6.19 -14.89
N GLY A 204 12.46 -5.44 -14.69
CA GLY A 204 13.81 -5.92 -14.92
C GLY A 204 14.81 -5.26 -13.98
N GLY A 205 15.90 -5.96 -13.66
CA GLY A 205 17.01 -5.48 -12.84
C GLY A 205 16.74 -5.44 -11.33
N THR A 206 15.58 -5.87 -10.87
CA THR A 206 15.24 -5.99 -9.45
C THR A 206 14.52 -7.30 -9.15
N TRP A 207 14.84 -7.90 -8.01
CA TRP A 207 14.19 -9.13 -7.53
C TRP A 207 13.08 -8.84 -6.52
N TYR A 208 12.96 -7.61 -6.04
CA TYR A 208 12.04 -7.23 -4.99
C TYR A 208 10.57 -7.50 -5.36
N GLY A 209 9.91 -8.40 -4.59
CA GLY A 209 8.55 -8.84 -4.87
C GLY A 209 7.52 -7.71 -4.84
N GLY A 210 7.75 -6.70 -4.01
CA GLY A 210 6.87 -5.54 -3.86
C GLY A 210 6.65 -4.72 -5.14
N GLU A 211 7.48 -4.87 -6.18
CA GLU A 211 7.25 -4.21 -7.48
C GLU A 211 6.04 -4.81 -8.23
N MET A 212 5.81 -6.12 -8.13
CA MET A 212 4.61 -6.75 -8.68
C MET A 212 3.35 -6.31 -7.92
N LYS A 213 3.42 -6.31 -6.56
CA LYS A 213 2.32 -5.89 -5.71
C LYS A 213 1.90 -4.44 -5.98
N LYS A 214 2.85 -3.51 -5.83
CA LYS A 214 2.58 -2.07 -5.95
C LYS A 214 2.35 -1.62 -7.40
N GLY A 215 2.86 -2.37 -8.36
CA GLY A 215 2.54 -2.17 -9.77
C GLY A 215 1.05 -2.37 -10.03
N LEU A 216 0.47 -3.45 -9.54
CA LEU A 216 -0.97 -3.71 -9.66
C LEU A 216 -1.81 -2.70 -8.86
N PHE A 217 -1.33 -2.26 -7.69
CA PHE A 217 -1.99 -1.18 -6.96
C PHE A 217 -2.05 0.11 -7.80
N ALA A 218 -0.95 0.47 -8.46
CA ALA A 218 -0.94 1.63 -9.37
C ALA A 218 -1.94 1.45 -10.54
N MET A 219 -2.12 0.24 -11.04
CA MET A 219 -3.11 -0.06 -12.08
C MET A 219 -4.55 0.00 -11.57
N MET A 220 -4.83 -0.50 -10.37
CA MET A 220 -6.13 -0.31 -9.71
C MET A 220 -6.43 1.18 -9.49
N ASN A 221 -5.42 1.96 -9.11
CA ASN A 221 -5.50 3.42 -8.99
C ASN A 221 -5.76 4.14 -10.33
N TYR A 222 -5.48 3.50 -11.45
CA TYR A 222 -5.84 4.02 -12.77
C TYR A 222 -7.27 3.63 -13.16
N TYR A 223 -7.57 2.32 -13.14
CA TYR A 223 -8.82 1.80 -13.70
C TYR A 223 -10.05 2.10 -12.84
N LEU A 224 -9.96 1.97 -11.51
CA LEU A 224 -11.13 2.04 -10.64
C LEU A 224 -11.72 3.45 -10.52
N PRO A 225 -10.94 4.53 -10.28
CA PRO A 225 -11.52 5.86 -10.18
C PRO A 225 -12.17 6.34 -11.48
N LEU A 226 -11.68 5.89 -12.64
CA LEU A 226 -12.32 6.17 -13.93
C LEU A 226 -13.69 5.47 -14.10
N GLN A 227 -13.98 4.46 -13.28
CA GLN A 227 -15.26 3.76 -13.21
C GLN A 227 -16.14 4.24 -12.04
N GLY A 228 -15.74 5.30 -11.35
CA GLY A 228 -16.47 5.82 -10.18
C GLY A 228 -16.32 4.97 -8.92
N ILE A 229 -15.22 4.23 -8.80
CA ILE A 229 -14.88 3.39 -7.64
C ILE A 229 -13.74 4.07 -6.88
N ALA A 230 -13.90 4.28 -5.57
CA ALA A 230 -12.81 4.81 -4.76
C ALA A 230 -11.70 3.77 -4.63
N SER A 231 -10.46 4.15 -4.93
CA SER A 231 -9.26 3.35 -4.71
C SER A 231 -8.46 3.96 -3.57
N MET A 232 -8.08 3.16 -2.58
CA MET A 232 -7.65 3.63 -1.28
C MET A 232 -6.41 2.88 -0.78
N HIS A 233 -5.38 3.63 -0.41
CA HIS A 233 -4.23 3.11 0.35
C HIS A 233 -4.56 3.18 1.85
N CYS A 234 -5.28 2.19 2.33
CA CYS A 234 -5.77 2.13 3.70
C CYS A 234 -5.87 0.70 4.20
N SER A 235 -5.90 0.52 5.50
CA SER A 235 -6.40 -0.70 6.12
C SER A 235 -7.90 -0.58 6.40
N ALA A 236 -8.58 -1.72 6.56
CA ALA A 236 -10.02 -1.74 6.80
C ALA A 236 -10.42 -2.90 7.72
N ASN A 237 -11.38 -2.65 8.60
CA ASN A 237 -11.96 -3.65 9.49
C ASN A 237 -13.47 -3.47 9.65
N LYS A 238 -14.12 -4.51 10.17
CA LYS A 238 -15.56 -4.56 10.41
C LYS A 238 -15.85 -4.87 11.87
N GLY A 239 -16.72 -4.10 12.50
CA GLY A 239 -17.22 -4.32 13.85
C GLY A 239 -18.32 -5.37 13.91
N LYS A 240 -18.69 -5.76 15.15
CA LYS A 240 -19.74 -6.78 15.42
C LYS A 240 -21.11 -6.41 14.86
N ASP A 241 -21.42 -5.12 14.83
CA ASP A 241 -22.69 -4.60 14.32
C ASP A 241 -22.69 -4.37 12.80
N GLY A 242 -21.61 -4.81 12.13
CA GLY A 242 -21.46 -4.72 10.67
C GLY A 242 -20.89 -3.39 10.20
N ASP A 243 -20.57 -2.46 11.09
CA ASP A 243 -19.95 -1.18 10.78
C ASP A 243 -18.53 -1.38 10.25
N VAL A 244 -18.21 -0.64 9.19
CA VAL A 244 -16.90 -0.70 8.54
C VAL A 244 -16.14 0.60 8.78
N ALA A 245 -14.86 0.47 9.13
CA ALA A 245 -13.93 1.58 9.26
C ALA A 245 -12.73 1.41 8.34
N VAL A 246 -12.29 2.51 7.72
CA VAL A 246 -11.07 2.57 6.91
C VAL A 246 -10.08 3.53 7.54
N PHE A 247 -8.79 3.10 7.55
CA PHE A 247 -7.71 3.82 8.21
C PHE A 247 -6.64 4.15 7.17
N PHE A 248 -6.47 5.43 6.89
CA PHE A 248 -5.36 5.94 6.08
C PHE A 248 -4.22 6.39 6.99
N GLY A 249 -3.00 6.25 6.52
CA GLY A 249 -1.84 6.73 7.26
C GLY A 249 -0.53 6.27 6.62
N LEU A 250 0.50 7.08 6.78
CA LEU A 250 1.85 6.76 6.35
C LEU A 250 2.57 5.88 7.37
N SER A 251 3.76 5.41 7.02
CA SER A 251 4.61 4.63 7.95
C SER A 251 4.84 5.40 9.26
N GLY A 252 4.72 4.71 10.39
CA GLY A 252 4.94 5.29 11.72
C GLY A 252 3.73 5.99 12.34
N THR A 253 2.60 6.12 11.64
CA THR A 253 1.38 6.72 12.18
C THR A 253 0.55 5.75 13.02
N GLY A 254 0.88 4.47 13.03
CA GLY A 254 0.16 3.43 13.76
C GLY A 254 -0.96 2.74 12.98
N LYS A 255 -1.01 2.88 11.65
CA LYS A 255 -2.06 2.30 10.79
C LYS A 255 -2.32 0.83 11.11
N THR A 256 -1.30 -0.02 11.04
CA THR A 256 -1.43 -1.47 11.32
C THR A 256 -1.87 -1.73 12.75
N THR A 257 -1.21 -1.10 13.74
CA THR A 257 -1.50 -1.31 15.17
C THR A 257 -2.92 -0.89 15.56
N LEU A 258 -3.42 0.22 14.97
CA LEU A 258 -4.74 0.78 15.33
C LEU A 258 -5.88 0.13 14.55
N SER A 259 -5.64 -0.37 13.34
CA SER A 259 -6.63 -1.10 12.56
C SER A 259 -6.75 -2.57 12.97
N THR A 260 -5.72 -3.13 13.61
CA THR A 260 -5.76 -4.48 14.20
C THR A 260 -6.36 -4.37 15.61
N ASP A 261 -7.63 -4.71 15.72
CA ASP A 261 -8.38 -4.72 16.97
C ASP A 261 -9.00 -6.11 17.15
N PRO A 262 -8.74 -6.81 18.26
CA PRO A 262 -9.32 -8.15 18.51
C PRO A 262 -10.84 -8.16 18.56
N LYS A 263 -11.47 -6.99 18.70
CA LYS A 263 -12.95 -6.85 18.69
C LYS A 263 -13.52 -6.66 17.27
N ARG A 264 -12.66 -6.50 16.26
CA ARG A 264 -13.06 -6.20 14.88
C ARG A 264 -12.38 -7.17 13.90
N GLU A 265 -13.11 -7.57 12.87
CA GLU A 265 -12.62 -8.50 11.85
C GLU A 265 -11.86 -7.75 10.75
N LEU A 266 -10.67 -8.23 10.39
CA LEU A 266 -9.83 -7.65 9.34
C LEU A 266 -10.46 -7.87 7.95
N ILE A 267 -10.60 -6.80 7.16
CA ILE A 267 -10.90 -6.86 5.73
C ILE A 267 -9.58 -6.95 4.95
N GLY A 268 -8.64 -6.09 5.27
CA GLY A 268 -7.29 -6.06 4.75
C GLY A 268 -6.43 -4.98 5.40
N ASP A 269 -5.13 -5.05 5.20
CA ASP A 269 -4.16 -4.22 5.93
C ASP A 269 -3.60 -3.02 5.12
N ASP A 270 -3.80 -2.97 3.78
CA ASP A 270 -3.06 -2.00 2.98
C ASP A 270 -3.80 -1.37 1.78
N GLU A 271 -4.55 -2.14 0.98
CA GLU A 271 -5.10 -1.67 -0.31
C GLU A 271 -6.57 -2.08 -0.49
N HIS A 272 -7.45 -1.12 -0.68
CA HIS A 272 -8.89 -1.36 -0.77
C HIS A 272 -9.56 -0.54 -1.87
N GLY A 273 -10.67 -1.07 -2.37
CA GLY A 273 -11.66 -0.33 -3.16
C GLY A 273 -12.95 -0.14 -2.39
N TRP A 274 -13.71 0.88 -2.78
CA TRP A 274 -15.06 1.11 -2.29
C TRP A 274 -15.98 1.38 -3.48
N ASP A 275 -16.77 0.39 -3.81
CA ASP A 275 -17.73 0.44 -4.91
C ASP A 275 -19.19 0.52 -4.41
N ASN A 276 -20.15 0.15 -5.25
CA ASN A 276 -21.56 0.20 -4.89
C ASN A 276 -22.01 -0.94 -3.96
N ASP A 277 -21.18 -1.97 -3.80
CA ASP A 277 -21.47 -3.12 -2.93
C ASP A 277 -20.82 -2.97 -1.55
N GLY A 278 -19.79 -2.14 -1.43
CA GLY A 278 -19.07 -1.89 -0.18
C GLY A 278 -17.55 -1.79 -0.35
N VAL A 279 -16.87 -1.96 0.77
CA VAL A 279 -15.40 -1.97 0.83
C VAL A 279 -14.87 -3.37 0.56
N PHE A 280 -13.85 -3.46 -0.31
CA PHE A 280 -13.21 -4.72 -0.65
C PHE A 280 -11.69 -4.58 -0.72
N ASN A 281 -10.98 -5.64 -0.33
CA ASN A 281 -9.54 -5.72 -0.40
C ASN A 281 -9.09 -6.01 -1.84
N PHE A 282 -7.99 -5.41 -2.30
CA PHE A 282 -7.37 -5.76 -3.57
C PHE A 282 -6.58 -7.06 -3.50
N GLU A 283 -6.15 -7.42 -2.30
CA GLU A 283 -5.16 -8.45 -2.04
C GLU A 283 -5.77 -9.72 -1.44
N GLY A 284 -5.06 -10.82 -1.64
CA GLY A 284 -5.39 -12.12 -1.02
C GLY A 284 -4.53 -12.46 0.19
N GLY A 285 -3.66 -11.55 0.63
CA GLY A 285 -2.74 -11.72 1.74
C GLY A 285 -2.24 -10.41 2.30
N CYS A 286 -1.26 -10.49 3.18
CA CYS A 286 -0.64 -9.35 3.84
C CYS A 286 0.87 -9.31 3.58
N TYR A 287 1.45 -8.12 3.57
CA TYR A 287 2.87 -7.88 3.36
C TYR A 287 3.43 -6.95 4.44
N ALA A 288 3.85 -7.54 5.55
CA ALA A 288 4.25 -6.82 6.76
C ALA A 288 5.76 -6.60 6.85
N LYS A 289 6.18 -5.53 7.53
CA LYS A 289 7.55 -5.35 7.99
C LYS A 289 7.83 -6.29 9.16
N THR A 290 9.06 -6.81 9.20
CA THR A 290 9.48 -7.73 10.26
C THR A 290 10.66 -7.22 11.08
N ILE A 291 11.23 -6.04 10.73
CA ILE A 291 12.24 -5.42 11.59
C ILE A 291 11.64 -5.11 12.97
N ASP A 292 12.34 -5.48 14.04
CA ASP A 292 11.91 -5.36 15.43
C ASP A 292 10.59 -6.09 15.79
N LEU A 293 10.13 -7.01 14.92
CA LEU A 293 8.91 -7.78 15.18
C LEU A 293 9.04 -8.60 16.45
N SER A 294 8.03 -8.51 17.32
CA SER A 294 7.91 -9.34 18.50
C SER A 294 6.49 -9.89 18.67
N LYS A 295 6.40 -11.05 19.29
CA LYS A 295 5.11 -11.70 19.58
C LYS A 295 4.24 -10.87 20.52
N GLU A 296 4.86 -10.11 21.41
CA GLU A 296 4.18 -9.27 22.39
C GLU A 296 3.52 -8.04 21.76
N ASN A 297 4.19 -7.43 20.79
CA ASN A 297 3.73 -6.20 20.17
C ASN A 297 2.79 -6.44 18.99
N GLU A 298 3.07 -7.47 18.17
CA GLU A 298 2.35 -7.76 16.93
C GLU A 298 2.07 -9.28 16.82
N PRO A 299 1.24 -9.82 17.72
CA PRO A 299 0.99 -11.26 17.83
C PRO A 299 0.42 -11.89 16.54
N ASP A 300 -0.43 -11.16 15.82
CA ASP A 300 -1.06 -11.67 14.59
C ASP A 300 -0.04 -11.83 13.46
N ILE A 301 0.83 -10.82 13.26
CA ILE A 301 1.90 -10.89 12.26
C ILE A 301 2.89 -11.99 12.62
N PHE A 302 3.31 -12.03 13.90
CA PHE A 302 4.24 -13.06 14.37
C PHE A 302 3.65 -14.48 14.20
N GLY A 303 2.39 -14.68 14.55
CA GLY A 303 1.67 -15.95 14.40
C GLY A 303 1.41 -16.36 12.95
N ALA A 304 1.43 -15.39 12.02
CA ALA A 304 1.28 -15.63 10.59
C ALA A 304 2.58 -16.15 9.93
N ILE A 305 3.73 -16.01 10.59
CA ILE A 305 5.02 -16.54 10.09
C ILE A 305 5.07 -18.04 10.37
N LYS A 306 4.63 -18.82 9.41
CA LYS A 306 4.56 -20.28 9.46
C LYS A 306 4.70 -20.83 8.04
N ARG A 307 4.54 -22.14 7.85
CA ARG A 307 4.50 -22.76 6.52
C ARG A 307 3.60 -21.94 5.58
N ASP A 308 4.03 -21.74 4.34
CA ASP A 308 3.41 -20.95 3.27
C ASP A 308 3.56 -19.42 3.41
N ALA A 309 4.11 -18.91 4.51
CA ALA A 309 4.64 -17.56 4.56
C ALA A 309 6.01 -17.48 3.87
N LEU A 310 6.32 -16.32 3.29
CA LEU A 310 7.58 -16.04 2.63
C LEU A 310 8.24 -14.82 3.28
N LEU A 311 9.42 -15.03 3.91
CA LEU A 311 10.26 -13.98 4.45
C LEU A 311 11.18 -13.42 3.35
N GLU A 312 11.42 -12.12 3.37
CA GLU A 312 12.34 -11.44 2.45
C GLU A 312 13.40 -10.65 3.21
N ASN A 313 14.66 -10.93 2.92
CA ASN A 313 15.84 -10.22 3.44
C ASN A 313 15.98 -10.27 4.97
N VAL A 314 15.42 -11.26 5.61
CA VAL A 314 15.54 -11.47 7.05
C VAL A 314 16.82 -12.26 7.32
N THR A 315 17.55 -11.90 8.37
CA THR A 315 18.75 -12.65 8.79
C THR A 315 18.34 -13.89 9.56
N ILE A 316 18.79 -15.05 9.10
CA ILE A 316 18.61 -16.33 9.79
C ILE A 316 19.95 -17.08 9.87
N ASP A 317 20.18 -17.79 10.97
CA ASP A 317 21.41 -18.57 11.17
C ASP A 317 21.37 -19.93 10.45
N ALA A 318 22.44 -20.71 10.58
CA ALA A 318 22.55 -22.04 9.96
C ALA A 318 21.50 -23.05 10.46
N ASN A 319 20.89 -22.80 11.61
CA ASN A 319 19.83 -23.63 12.21
C ASN A 319 18.42 -23.11 11.88
N GLY A 320 18.33 -22.07 11.09
CA GLY A 320 17.05 -21.43 10.71
C GLY A 320 16.51 -20.45 11.75
N LYS A 321 17.27 -20.13 12.80
CA LYS A 321 16.83 -19.18 13.83
C LYS A 321 16.83 -17.76 13.27
N ILE A 322 15.71 -17.07 13.49
CA ILE A 322 15.45 -15.73 12.96
C ILE A 322 15.96 -14.66 13.92
N ASP A 323 16.64 -13.64 13.40
CA ASP A 323 16.94 -12.40 14.11
C ASP A 323 16.17 -11.22 13.49
N PHE A 324 15.01 -10.89 14.03
CA PHE A 324 14.20 -9.76 13.58
C PHE A 324 14.80 -8.39 13.93
N LYS A 325 15.82 -8.31 14.76
CA LYS A 325 16.50 -7.05 15.12
C LYS A 325 17.66 -6.73 14.18
N ASP A 326 18.13 -7.73 13.43
CA ASP A 326 19.24 -7.53 12.52
C ASP A 326 18.79 -6.81 11.24
N GLY A 327 19.14 -5.52 11.15
CA GLY A 327 18.95 -4.69 9.97
C GLY A 327 20.20 -4.57 9.08
N SER A 328 21.17 -5.48 9.21
CA SER A 328 22.44 -5.42 8.45
C SER A 328 22.25 -5.56 6.94
N VAL A 329 21.27 -6.36 6.50
CA VAL A 329 20.86 -6.47 5.11
C VAL A 329 20.02 -5.27 4.70
N THR A 330 18.98 -4.97 5.48
CA THR A 330 18.05 -3.85 5.23
C THR A 330 17.18 -3.59 6.44
N GLN A 331 16.73 -2.34 6.60
CA GLN A 331 15.65 -1.98 7.54
C GLN A 331 14.25 -2.32 6.98
N ASN A 332 14.18 -2.81 5.73
CA ASN A 332 12.94 -3.16 5.05
C ASN A 332 12.75 -4.69 4.94
N THR A 333 13.08 -5.43 5.99
CA THR A 333 12.76 -6.85 6.07
C THR A 333 11.26 -7.08 6.05
N ARG A 334 10.79 -8.12 5.33
CA ARG A 334 9.38 -8.34 5.05
C ARG A 334 8.96 -9.79 5.26
N VAL A 335 7.66 -9.97 5.44
CA VAL A 335 6.97 -11.26 5.29
C VAL A 335 5.71 -11.07 4.47
N SER A 336 5.48 -11.95 3.50
CA SER A 336 4.17 -12.12 2.84
C SER A 336 3.51 -13.42 3.30
N TYR A 337 2.20 -13.38 3.50
CA TYR A 337 1.41 -14.56 3.87
C TYR A 337 -0.03 -14.43 3.38
N PRO A 338 -0.70 -15.57 3.10
CA PRO A 338 -2.11 -15.53 2.72
C PRO A 338 -2.95 -15.03 3.90
N ILE A 339 -4.02 -14.29 3.62
CA ILE A 339 -4.86 -13.66 4.66
C ILE A 339 -5.42 -14.68 5.67
N TYR A 340 -5.57 -15.93 5.25
CA TYR A 340 -6.04 -17.04 6.10
C TYR A 340 -5.08 -17.41 7.25
N HIS A 341 -3.86 -16.88 7.26
CA HIS A 341 -2.96 -17.00 8.42
C HIS A 341 -3.40 -16.15 9.60
N ILE A 342 -4.25 -15.14 9.35
CA ILE A 342 -4.90 -14.33 10.39
C ILE A 342 -6.26 -14.99 10.75
N GLU A 343 -6.50 -15.19 12.04
CA GLU A 343 -7.73 -15.86 12.50
C GLU A 343 -8.95 -14.95 12.42
N ASN A 344 -8.80 -13.68 12.82
CA ASN A 344 -9.90 -12.71 12.93
C ASN A 344 -10.10 -11.92 11.63
N ILE A 345 -10.59 -12.60 10.59
CA ILE A 345 -10.89 -11.98 9.28
C ILE A 345 -12.39 -12.03 8.98
N VAL A 346 -12.86 -11.07 8.16
CA VAL A 346 -14.27 -11.01 7.73
C VAL A 346 -14.70 -12.24 6.94
N ARG A 347 -15.99 -12.55 7.01
CA ARG A 347 -16.68 -13.54 6.17
C ARG A 347 -17.88 -12.89 5.50
N PRO A 348 -18.01 -12.88 4.15
CA PRO A 348 -17.08 -13.45 3.15
C PRO A 348 -15.71 -12.74 3.19
N VAL A 349 -14.66 -13.48 2.79
CA VAL A 349 -13.27 -13.03 2.94
C VAL A 349 -13.00 -11.77 2.11
N SER A 350 -12.28 -10.81 2.71
CA SER A 350 -11.76 -9.61 2.05
C SER A 350 -12.81 -8.62 1.51
N LYS A 351 -14.07 -8.72 1.92
CA LYS A 351 -15.11 -7.74 1.57
C LYS A 351 -16.16 -7.57 2.68
N ALA A 352 -16.73 -6.38 2.76
CA ALA A 352 -17.76 -6.02 3.74
C ALA A 352 -18.69 -4.96 3.15
N GLY A 353 -19.62 -4.45 3.96
CA GLY A 353 -20.51 -3.36 3.59
C GLY A 353 -19.78 -2.02 3.43
N HIS A 354 -20.57 -0.95 3.33
CA HIS A 354 -20.05 0.41 3.17
C HIS A 354 -19.37 0.91 4.44
N ALA A 355 -18.29 1.70 4.27
CA ALA A 355 -17.65 2.34 5.41
C ALA A 355 -18.57 3.39 6.04
N THR A 356 -18.59 3.43 7.37
CA THR A 356 -19.26 4.45 8.16
C THR A 356 -18.30 5.44 8.80
N LYS A 357 -17.04 5.04 8.96
CA LYS A 357 -15.97 5.85 9.52
C LYS A 357 -14.75 5.83 8.62
N VAL A 358 -14.21 7.02 8.34
CA VAL A 358 -12.97 7.25 7.60
C VAL A 358 -12.01 7.94 8.54
N ILE A 359 -10.84 7.33 8.79
CA ILE A 359 -9.88 7.81 9.77
C ILE A 359 -8.56 8.11 9.08
N PHE A 360 -8.12 9.37 9.16
CA PHE A 360 -6.81 9.81 8.69
C PHE A 360 -5.86 9.85 9.89
N LEU A 361 -4.90 8.92 9.90
CA LEU A 361 -3.86 8.89 10.93
C LEU A 361 -2.70 9.79 10.51
N THR A 362 -2.30 10.67 11.40
CA THR A 362 -1.11 11.50 11.26
C THR A 362 -0.22 11.34 12.49
N ALA A 363 1.06 11.64 12.38
CA ALA A 363 1.97 11.73 13.51
C ALA A 363 2.65 13.09 13.44
N ASP A 364 2.04 14.09 14.08
CA ASP A 364 2.58 15.44 14.15
C ASP A 364 3.72 15.51 15.17
N ALA A 365 4.91 15.93 14.74
CA ALA A 365 6.07 16.11 15.60
C ALA A 365 6.24 17.55 16.12
N PHE A 366 5.32 18.45 15.74
CA PHE A 366 5.41 19.88 16.05
C PHE A 366 4.52 20.28 17.24
N GLY A 367 3.62 19.40 17.67
CA GLY A 367 2.71 19.61 18.79
C GLY A 367 1.53 20.55 18.46
N VAL A 368 1.17 20.68 17.20
CA VAL A 368 0.16 21.61 16.69
C VAL A 368 -1.20 20.94 16.54
N MET A 369 -1.21 19.72 15.97
CA MET A 369 -2.44 19.02 15.64
C MET A 369 -3.16 18.49 16.88
N PRO A 370 -4.48 18.68 16.98
CA PRO A 370 -5.25 18.05 18.05
C PRO A 370 -5.24 16.52 17.91
N PRO A 371 -5.42 15.78 19.03
CA PRO A 371 -5.49 14.31 19.00
C PRO A 371 -6.60 13.75 18.11
N VAL A 372 -7.71 14.49 17.97
CA VAL A 372 -8.81 14.14 17.09
C VAL A 372 -9.53 15.39 16.59
N SER A 373 -9.95 15.35 15.33
CA SER A 373 -10.78 16.38 14.70
C SER A 373 -11.82 15.72 13.80
N LYS A 374 -13.05 16.21 13.85
CA LYS A 374 -14.08 15.90 12.85
C LYS A 374 -13.88 16.79 11.64
N LEU A 375 -13.91 16.21 10.44
CA LEU A 375 -13.67 16.92 9.19
C LEU A 375 -14.98 17.17 8.43
N THR A 376 -15.10 18.37 7.82
CA THR A 376 -16.14 18.61 6.80
C THR A 376 -15.81 17.85 5.51
N PRO A 377 -16.73 17.70 4.55
CA PRO A 377 -16.41 17.09 3.25
C PRO A 377 -15.25 17.78 2.53
N GLU A 378 -15.20 19.11 2.54
CA GLU A 378 -14.15 19.90 1.91
C GLU A 378 -12.79 19.73 2.63
N GLN A 379 -12.81 19.76 3.99
CA GLN A 379 -11.63 19.44 4.79
C GLN A 379 -11.16 18.01 4.56
N THR A 380 -12.06 17.06 4.42
CA THR A 380 -11.74 15.67 4.10
C THR A 380 -10.94 15.60 2.81
N LYS A 381 -11.39 16.25 1.74
CA LYS A 381 -10.65 16.31 0.46
C LYS A 381 -9.29 17.00 0.63
N TYR A 382 -9.25 18.17 1.27
CA TYR A 382 -8.01 18.94 1.47
C TYR A 382 -6.94 18.13 2.21
N TYR A 383 -7.28 17.56 3.37
CA TYR A 383 -6.33 16.82 4.19
C TYR A 383 -6.01 15.44 3.63
N PHE A 384 -6.93 14.83 2.88
CA PHE A 384 -6.65 13.63 2.11
C PHE A 384 -5.61 13.89 1.01
N LEU A 385 -5.78 14.95 0.22
CA LEU A 385 -4.81 15.35 -0.79
C LEU A 385 -3.44 15.70 -0.17
N SER A 386 -3.43 16.31 1.01
CA SER A 386 -2.19 16.65 1.72
C SER A 386 -1.45 15.41 2.22
N GLY A 387 -2.15 14.45 2.83
CA GLY A 387 -1.56 13.20 3.34
C GLY A 387 -0.40 13.46 4.30
N PHE A 388 -0.64 14.26 5.35
CA PHE A 388 0.41 14.75 6.24
C PHE A 388 0.86 13.74 7.29
N THR A 389 2.15 13.71 7.53
CA THR A 389 2.80 13.18 8.75
C THR A 389 4.13 13.91 8.97
N ALA A 390 4.81 13.64 10.09
CA ALA A 390 6.18 14.08 10.29
C ALA A 390 7.15 12.91 10.18
N LYS A 391 8.28 13.11 9.50
CA LYS A 391 9.45 12.25 9.60
C LYS A 391 10.20 12.61 10.86
N LEU A 392 10.57 11.61 11.66
CA LEU A 392 11.31 11.81 12.90
C LEU A 392 12.81 11.79 12.64
N ALA A 393 13.57 12.51 13.47
CA ALA A 393 15.02 12.42 13.45
C ALA A 393 15.48 10.97 13.63
N GLY A 394 16.40 10.53 12.77
CA GLY A 394 16.96 9.17 12.82
C GLY A 394 16.10 8.07 12.21
N THR A 395 14.88 8.35 11.71
CA THR A 395 14.02 7.34 11.04
C THR A 395 14.37 7.09 9.57
N GLU A 396 15.03 8.05 8.95
CA GLU A 396 15.59 7.95 7.60
C GLU A 396 16.99 8.56 7.55
N ARG A 397 17.83 8.07 6.66
CA ARG A 397 19.19 8.57 6.47
C ARG A 397 19.15 10.06 6.07
N GLY A 398 19.79 10.91 6.87
CA GLY A 398 19.87 12.35 6.63
C GLY A 398 18.80 13.20 7.34
N VAL A 399 17.79 12.58 7.98
CA VAL A 399 16.80 13.30 8.78
C VAL A 399 17.35 13.50 10.19
N THR A 400 17.79 14.73 10.49
CA THR A 400 18.39 15.13 11.80
C THR A 400 17.43 15.90 12.69
N GLN A 401 16.35 16.43 12.11
CA GLN A 401 15.27 17.15 12.79
C GLN A 401 13.92 16.64 12.27
N PRO A 402 12.84 16.75 13.06
CA PRO A 402 11.51 16.45 12.55
C PRO A 402 11.15 17.32 11.34
N GLU A 403 10.71 16.70 10.25
CA GLU A 403 10.30 17.37 9.02
C GLU A 403 8.88 16.98 8.63
N PRO A 404 8.04 17.95 8.20
CA PRO A 404 6.72 17.62 7.65
C PRO A 404 6.88 16.85 6.34
N THR A 405 6.11 15.80 6.21
CA THR A 405 6.05 14.97 5.01
C THR A 405 4.63 14.96 4.48
N PHE A 406 4.48 15.20 3.19
CA PHE A 406 3.22 15.21 2.49
C PHE A 406 3.22 14.13 1.41
N SER A 407 2.24 13.25 1.46
CA SER A 407 2.05 12.19 0.47
C SER A 407 0.60 12.17 0.03
N ALA A 408 0.32 12.70 -1.16
CA ALA A 408 -1.03 12.80 -1.71
C ALA A 408 -1.83 11.52 -1.49
N CYS A 409 -3.03 11.63 -0.94
CA CYS A 409 -3.94 10.52 -0.66
C CYS A 409 -3.30 9.39 0.16
N PHE A 410 -2.30 9.71 0.98
CA PHE A 410 -1.48 8.76 1.76
C PHE A 410 -0.76 7.70 0.91
N GLY A 411 -0.61 7.95 -0.40
CA GLY A 411 -0.05 6.97 -1.34
C GLY A 411 0.49 7.58 -2.62
N LYS A 412 1.09 8.78 -2.57
CA LYS A 412 1.54 9.56 -3.74
C LYS A 412 2.31 8.74 -4.79
N ALA A 413 3.20 7.85 -4.34
CA ALA A 413 4.02 7.02 -5.22
C ALA A 413 3.22 6.06 -6.11
N PHE A 414 1.96 5.80 -5.77
CA PHE A 414 1.08 4.84 -6.46
C PHE A 414 -0.04 5.50 -7.25
N LEU A 415 -0.21 6.82 -7.12
CA LEU A 415 -1.25 7.55 -7.83
C LEU A 415 -0.88 7.70 -9.31
N THR A 416 -1.80 7.34 -10.18
CA THR A 416 -1.65 7.46 -11.64
C THR A 416 -2.49 8.59 -12.21
N LEU A 417 -3.63 8.89 -11.58
CA LEU A 417 -4.50 10.02 -11.92
C LEU A 417 -4.18 11.23 -11.03
N HIS A 418 -4.70 12.39 -11.40
CA HIS A 418 -4.58 13.58 -10.56
C HIS A 418 -5.18 13.33 -9.16
N PRO A 419 -4.51 13.75 -8.07
CA PRO A 419 -4.95 13.46 -6.69
C PRO A 419 -6.38 13.89 -6.37
N THR A 420 -6.88 14.97 -6.98
CA THR A 420 -8.27 15.42 -6.80
C THR A 420 -9.29 14.35 -7.19
N LYS A 421 -8.98 13.48 -8.15
CA LYS A 421 -9.88 12.39 -8.56
C LYS A 421 -10.13 11.38 -7.44
N TYR A 422 -9.10 11.05 -6.68
CA TYR A 422 -9.22 10.13 -5.54
C TYR A 422 -10.01 10.74 -4.38
N GLY A 423 -9.79 12.02 -4.10
CA GLY A 423 -10.54 12.76 -3.08
C GLY A 423 -12.02 12.89 -3.44
N GLU A 424 -12.31 13.17 -4.71
CA GLU A 424 -13.66 13.25 -5.24
C GLU A 424 -14.43 11.93 -5.08
N GLU A 425 -13.83 10.80 -5.50
CA GLU A 425 -14.48 9.49 -5.40
C GLU A 425 -14.66 9.03 -3.93
N LEU A 426 -13.68 9.30 -3.06
CA LEU A 426 -13.79 9.00 -1.63
C LEU A 426 -14.96 9.75 -1.00
N VAL A 427 -15.00 11.07 -1.16
CA VAL A 427 -16.04 11.91 -0.54
C VAL A 427 -17.42 11.62 -1.11
N LYS A 428 -17.51 11.35 -2.42
CA LYS A 428 -18.76 10.90 -3.05
C LYS A 428 -19.30 9.62 -2.40
N LYS A 429 -18.47 8.62 -2.15
CA LYS A 429 -18.88 7.40 -1.43
C LYS A 429 -19.26 7.68 0.02
N MET A 430 -18.53 8.56 0.70
CA MET A 430 -18.86 8.97 2.07
C MET A 430 -20.23 9.64 2.14
N GLU A 431 -20.55 10.55 1.23
CA GLU A 431 -21.85 11.25 1.18
C GLU A 431 -22.99 10.28 0.86
N GLN A 432 -22.79 9.36 -0.09
CA GLN A 432 -23.78 8.34 -0.46
C GLN A 432 -24.14 7.41 0.70
N HIS A 433 -23.22 7.17 1.62
CA HIS A 433 -23.37 6.20 2.72
C HIS A 433 -23.28 6.82 4.12
N ASN A 434 -23.39 8.15 4.22
CA ASN A 434 -23.36 8.90 5.48
C ASN A 434 -22.13 8.58 6.34
N ALA A 435 -20.98 8.38 5.72
CA ALA A 435 -19.72 8.16 6.42
C ALA A 435 -19.13 9.49 6.92
N THR A 436 -18.54 9.46 8.10
CA THR A 436 -17.89 10.62 8.73
C THR A 436 -16.38 10.45 8.72
N ALA A 437 -15.64 11.52 8.41
CA ALA A 437 -14.18 11.54 8.46
C ALA A 437 -13.66 12.19 9.73
N TYR A 438 -12.59 11.60 10.28
CA TYR A 438 -11.83 12.10 11.41
C TYR A 438 -10.34 12.11 11.08
N MET A 439 -9.65 13.17 11.53
CA MET A 439 -8.19 13.15 11.61
C MET A 439 -7.80 12.78 13.04
N VAL A 440 -6.90 11.82 13.19
CA VAL A 440 -6.38 11.35 14.48
C VAL A 440 -4.87 11.53 14.49
N ASN A 441 -4.39 12.34 15.41
CA ASN A 441 -2.97 12.59 15.63
C ASN A 441 -2.41 11.61 16.65
N THR A 442 -1.49 10.74 16.21
CA THR A 442 -0.75 9.80 17.06
C THR A 442 0.64 10.30 17.43
N GLY A 443 0.96 11.53 17.09
CA GLY A 443 2.26 12.18 17.30
C GLY A 443 2.41 12.83 18.67
N TRP A 444 3.02 13.99 18.69
CA TRP A 444 3.39 14.74 19.90
C TRP A 444 2.44 15.89 20.17
N ASN A 445 2.41 16.36 21.39
CA ASN A 445 1.74 17.57 21.83
C ASN A 445 2.74 18.60 22.36
N GLY A 446 2.25 19.73 22.85
CA GLY A 446 3.08 20.84 23.35
C GLY A 446 3.96 20.52 24.55
N THR A 447 3.71 19.41 25.25
CA THR A 447 4.59 18.95 26.34
C THR A 447 5.88 18.29 25.83
N GLY A 448 6.04 18.13 24.53
CA GLY A 448 7.15 17.38 23.93
C GLY A 448 7.04 15.85 24.11
N LYS A 449 5.90 15.36 24.59
CA LYS A 449 5.61 13.93 24.74
C LYS A 449 4.67 13.45 23.64
N ARG A 450 4.87 12.21 23.20
CA ARG A 450 3.95 11.56 22.29
C ARG A 450 2.62 11.28 22.99
N ILE A 451 1.51 11.48 22.26
CA ILE A 451 0.16 11.10 22.72
C ILE A 451 0.17 9.62 23.05
N SER A 452 -0.37 9.25 24.22
CA SER A 452 -0.29 7.88 24.69
C SER A 452 -1.10 6.94 23.78
N ILE A 453 -0.65 5.71 23.64
CA ILE A 453 -1.40 4.68 22.91
C ILE A 453 -2.76 4.42 23.58
N LYS A 454 -2.84 4.59 24.90
CA LYS A 454 -4.09 4.45 25.66
C LYS A 454 -5.11 5.52 25.24
N ASP A 455 -4.70 6.79 25.19
CA ASP A 455 -5.58 7.89 24.75
C ASP A 455 -5.96 7.74 23.29
N THR A 456 -5.00 7.37 22.43
CA THR A 456 -5.26 7.13 21.00
C THR A 456 -6.29 6.01 20.79
N ARG A 457 -6.17 4.89 21.51
CA ARG A 457 -7.14 3.79 21.43
C ARG A 457 -8.51 4.21 21.94
N ALA A 458 -8.58 4.97 23.05
CA ALA A 458 -9.85 5.49 23.57
C ALA A 458 -10.51 6.46 22.59
N ILE A 459 -9.75 7.27 21.87
CA ILE A 459 -10.24 8.13 20.80
C ILE A 459 -10.82 7.30 19.63
N ILE A 460 -10.07 6.28 19.18
CA ILE A 460 -10.54 5.37 18.13
C ILE A 460 -11.83 4.65 18.57
N ASP A 461 -11.88 4.13 19.79
CA ASP A 461 -13.09 3.51 20.35
C ASP A 461 -14.29 4.48 20.30
N ALA A 462 -14.09 5.74 20.72
CA ALA A 462 -15.15 6.76 20.69
C ALA A 462 -15.63 7.12 19.27
N ILE A 463 -14.73 7.03 18.26
CA ILE A 463 -15.11 7.19 16.85
C ILE A 463 -15.94 5.98 16.40
N LEU A 464 -15.49 4.77 16.70
CA LEU A 464 -16.09 3.54 16.22
C LEU A 464 -17.44 3.24 16.88
N ASP A 465 -17.60 3.50 18.16
CA ASP A 465 -18.88 3.32 18.88
C ASP A 465 -19.85 4.51 18.72
N GLY A 466 -19.40 5.60 18.09
CA GLY A 466 -20.20 6.79 17.81
C GLY A 466 -20.35 7.74 19.00
N SER A 467 -19.75 7.48 20.17
CA SER A 467 -19.85 8.36 21.35
C SER A 467 -19.27 9.76 21.09
N ILE A 468 -18.30 9.89 20.20
CA ILE A 468 -17.74 11.18 19.78
C ILE A 468 -18.78 12.11 19.13
N GLU A 469 -19.81 11.56 18.49
CA GLU A 469 -20.88 12.34 17.84
C GLU A 469 -21.76 13.10 18.84
N ASN A 470 -21.79 12.64 20.09
CA ASN A 470 -22.57 13.25 21.18
C ASN A 470 -21.75 14.22 22.02
N ALA A 471 -20.45 14.35 21.75
CA ALA A 471 -19.57 15.25 22.50
C ALA A 471 -19.83 16.72 22.14
N GLU A 472 -19.80 17.59 23.15
CA GLU A 472 -19.69 19.02 22.89
C GLU A 472 -18.40 19.32 22.16
N THR A 473 -18.44 20.27 21.22
CA THR A 473 -17.30 20.59 20.37
C THR A 473 -16.92 22.06 20.45
N LYS A 474 -15.66 22.35 20.12
CA LYS A 474 -15.15 23.68 19.86
C LYS A 474 -14.24 23.71 18.64
N THR A 475 -13.99 24.89 18.09
CA THR A 475 -13.11 25.08 16.94
C THR A 475 -11.72 25.53 17.40
N VAL A 476 -10.68 24.85 16.93
CA VAL A 476 -9.29 25.24 17.12
C VAL A 476 -8.88 26.14 15.94
N PRO A 477 -8.33 27.35 16.20
CA PRO A 477 -8.01 28.31 15.14
C PRO A 477 -6.89 27.83 14.21
N VAL A 478 -6.60 28.62 13.19
CA VAL A 478 -5.61 28.38 12.10
C VAL A 478 -6.05 27.25 11.15
N PHE A 479 -6.28 26.06 11.67
CA PHE A 479 -6.75 24.90 10.87
C PHE A 479 -8.29 24.77 10.85
N ASN A 480 -8.99 25.52 11.70
CA ASN A 480 -10.44 25.46 11.87
C ASN A 480 -10.98 24.05 12.16
N PHE A 481 -10.20 23.27 12.91
CA PHE A 481 -10.59 21.92 13.28
C PHE A 481 -11.64 21.92 14.39
N VAL A 482 -12.68 21.15 14.18
CA VAL A 482 -13.72 20.88 15.18
C VAL A 482 -13.27 19.73 16.07
N VAL A 483 -13.06 20.00 17.35
CA VAL A 483 -12.55 19.05 18.34
C VAL A 483 -13.57 18.83 19.45
N PRO A 484 -13.68 17.61 20.02
CA PRO A 484 -14.52 17.38 21.19
C PRO A 484 -13.89 18.03 22.42
N THR A 485 -14.74 18.51 23.35
CA THR A 485 -14.27 19.09 24.62
C THR A 485 -14.00 18.04 25.69
N ALA A 486 -14.64 16.85 25.57
CA ALA A 486 -14.40 15.70 26.42
C ALA A 486 -14.72 14.40 25.66
N LEU A 487 -14.02 13.31 25.95
CA LEU A 487 -14.29 11.97 25.47
C LEU A 487 -14.11 10.94 26.60
N PRO A 488 -14.84 9.79 26.57
CA PRO A 488 -14.65 8.74 27.54
C PRO A 488 -13.20 8.21 27.57
N ASN A 489 -12.64 8.07 28.75
CA ASN A 489 -11.30 7.50 28.99
C ASN A 489 -10.11 8.24 28.31
N VAL A 490 -10.32 9.48 27.85
CA VAL A 490 -9.29 10.35 27.27
C VAL A 490 -8.99 11.48 28.23
N ASP A 491 -7.72 11.82 28.37
CA ASP A 491 -7.33 13.03 29.09
C ASP A 491 -7.90 14.27 28.39
N THR A 492 -8.84 14.94 29.04
CA THR A 492 -9.55 16.11 28.49
C THR A 492 -8.58 17.25 28.14
N ASN A 493 -7.46 17.37 28.87
CA ASN A 493 -6.50 18.45 28.66
C ASN A 493 -5.81 18.38 27.29
N ILE A 494 -5.62 17.18 26.73
CA ILE A 494 -4.92 17.02 25.45
C ILE A 494 -5.80 17.31 24.24
N LEU A 495 -7.13 17.28 24.39
CA LEU A 495 -8.07 17.44 23.27
C LEU A 495 -7.98 18.80 22.57
N ASP A 496 -7.60 19.83 23.30
CA ASP A 496 -7.17 21.10 22.72
C ASP A 496 -5.65 21.24 22.83
N PRO A 497 -4.90 21.22 21.73
CA PRO A 497 -3.44 21.22 21.78
C PRO A 497 -2.87 22.47 22.47
N ARG A 498 -3.60 23.59 22.49
CA ARG A 498 -3.16 24.84 23.18
C ARG A 498 -3.01 24.65 24.67
N ASN A 499 -3.80 23.78 25.29
CA ASN A 499 -3.73 23.47 26.72
C ASN A 499 -2.44 22.73 27.12
N THR A 500 -1.76 22.14 26.14
CA THR A 500 -0.50 21.40 26.40
C THR A 500 0.73 22.29 26.38
N TYR A 501 0.58 23.56 26.05
CA TYR A 501 1.64 24.59 26.08
C TYR A 501 1.58 25.42 27.32
N PRO A 502 2.73 25.85 27.85
CA PRO A 502 2.78 26.87 28.94
C PRO A 502 2.19 28.21 28.50
N ASP A 503 2.37 28.57 27.22
CA ASP A 503 1.87 29.79 26.60
C ASP A 503 1.18 29.48 25.27
N ALA A 504 -0.08 29.87 25.15
CA ALA A 504 -0.85 29.69 23.93
C ALA A 504 -0.26 30.42 22.70
N ALA A 505 0.52 31.49 22.92
CA ALA A 505 1.21 32.19 21.84
C ALA A 505 2.32 31.34 21.19
N GLU A 506 2.95 30.45 21.96
CA GLU A 506 3.92 29.49 21.41
C GLU A 506 3.22 28.50 20.45
N TRP A 507 2.07 27.97 20.83
CA TRP A 507 1.26 27.14 19.95
C TRP A 507 0.89 27.88 18.66
N GLN A 508 0.42 29.14 18.80
CA GLN A 508 0.01 29.95 17.64
C GLN A 508 1.14 30.08 16.61
N THR A 509 2.35 30.41 17.08
CA THR A 509 3.54 30.55 16.21
C THR A 509 3.85 29.24 15.47
N LYS A 510 3.81 28.08 16.15
CA LYS A 510 4.05 26.78 15.54
C LYS A 510 2.93 26.38 14.59
N ALA A 511 1.69 26.72 14.92
CA ALA A 511 0.52 26.45 14.09
C ALA A 511 0.58 27.23 12.76
N GLU A 512 0.97 28.49 12.80
CA GLU A 512 1.17 29.32 11.61
C GLU A 512 2.32 28.82 10.73
N ASP A 513 3.44 28.37 11.31
CA ASP A 513 4.53 27.75 10.55
C ASP A 513 4.06 26.47 9.85
N LEU A 514 3.39 25.56 10.58
CA LEU A 514 2.87 24.33 9.97
C LEU A 514 1.79 24.63 8.91
N ALA A 515 0.90 25.59 9.16
CA ALA A 515 -0.11 26.03 8.22
C ALA A 515 0.51 26.53 6.91
N SER A 516 1.57 27.34 6.99
CA SER A 516 2.28 27.84 5.81
C SER A 516 2.86 26.70 4.95
N ARG A 517 3.32 25.62 5.58
CA ARG A 517 3.83 24.42 4.88
C ARG A 517 2.71 23.64 4.19
N PHE A 518 1.54 23.51 4.83
CA PHE A 518 0.35 22.94 4.17
C PHE A 518 -0.07 23.74 2.95
N ILE A 519 -0.19 25.06 3.09
CA ILE A 519 -0.56 25.97 2.00
C ILE A 519 0.42 25.82 0.84
N LYS A 520 1.72 25.86 1.11
CA LYS A 520 2.77 25.69 0.10
C LYS A 520 2.68 24.33 -0.60
N ASN A 521 2.46 23.26 0.16
CA ASN A 521 2.31 21.92 -0.40
C ASN A 521 1.08 21.83 -1.30
N PHE A 522 -0.03 22.46 -0.91
CA PHE A 522 -1.30 22.32 -1.62
C PHE A 522 -1.32 22.99 -3.00
N VAL A 523 -0.44 23.96 -3.26
CA VAL A 523 -0.33 24.68 -4.55
C VAL A 523 -0.24 23.71 -5.75
N GLN A 524 0.46 22.57 -5.59
CA GLN A 524 0.61 21.57 -6.66
C GLN A 524 -0.72 20.95 -7.14
N TYR A 525 -1.81 21.10 -6.38
CA TYR A 525 -3.14 20.55 -6.70
C TYR A 525 -4.10 21.60 -7.25
N THR A 526 -3.67 22.85 -7.38
CA THR A 526 -4.50 23.98 -7.83
C THR A 526 -4.42 24.24 -9.34
N ASP A 527 -3.93 23.30 -10.10
CA ASP A 527 -3.86 23.36 -11.57
C ASP A 527 -5.21 23.01 -12.24
N ASN A 528 -6.20 22.53 -11.46
CA ASN A 528 -7.57 22.32 -11.90
C ASN A 528 -8.59 23.03 -10.98
N GLU A 529 -9.84 23.11 -11.42
CA GLU A 529 -10.90 23.83 -10.69
C GLU A 529 -11.28 23.16 -9.36
N GLU A 530 -11.27 21.83 -9.28
CA GLU A 530 -11.54 21.11 -8.05
C GLU A 530 -10.49 21.45 -6.98
N GLY A 531 -9.21 21.38 -7.31
CA GLY A 531 -8.14 21.75 -6.37
C GLY A 531 -8.20 23.21 -5.92
N LYS A 532 -8.52 24.15 -6.84
CA LYS A 532 -8.72 25.56 -6.47
C LYS A 532 -9.85 25.76 -5.47
N SER A 533 -10.97 25.07 -5.66
CA SER A 533 -12.14 25.17 -4.78
C SER A 533 -11.85 24.74 -3.34
N LEU A 534 -10.88 23.86 -3.14
CA LEU A 534 -10.52 23.31 -1.84
C LEU A 534 -9.58 24.20 -1.01
N VAL A 535 -8.97 25.22 -1.60
CA VAL A 535 -7.99 26.09 -0.88
C VAL A 535 -8.59 26.66 0.40
N ALA A 536 -9.85 27.08 0.38
CA ALA A 536 -10.52 27.66 1.53
C ALA A 536 -10.78 26.64 2.68
N ALA A 537 -10.73 25.35 2.41
CA ALA A 537 -10.89 24.29 3.41
C ALA A 537 -9.59 23.97 4.17
N GLY A 538 -8.46 24.48 3.68
CA GLY A 538 -7.17 24.36 4.33
C GLY A 538 -6.97 25.37 5.47
N PRO A 539 -5.76 25.39 6.06
CA PRO A 539 -5.44 26.36 7.11
C PRO A 539 -5.49 27.79 6.58
N GLN A 540 -5.87 28.71 7.48
CA GLN A 540 -5.98 30.13 7.22
C GLN A 540 -4.97 30.91 8.09
N LEU A 541 -4.18 31.80 7.48
CA LEU A 541 -3.19 32.67 8.14
C LEU A 541 -3.67 34.11 8.25
#